data_cf345917698d7ddd9c5e1d91b78ac88a
#
_entry.id   cf345917698d7ddd9c5e1d91b78ac88a
#
_cell.length_a   1.000
_cell.length_b   1.000
_cell.length_c   1.000
_cell.angle_alpha   90.00
_cell.angle_beta   90.00
_cell.angle_gamma   90.00
#
_symmetry.space_group_name_H-M   'P 1'
#
loop_
_entity.id
_entity.type
_entity.pdbx_description
1 polymer ?
#
loop_
_entity_poly.entity_id
_entity_poly.type
_entity_poly.pdbx_seq_one_letter_code
_entity_poly.pdbx_strand_id
1 'polypeptide(L)'
;MIIETVKYINLIVGLLFFVLYFYQFFYFLVPYIKKDKPHKQPVKMHRFAVLISARNEENVISTLVDSIHHQSYPQELIDVYVIADNCTDKTADAAANAGAIVFVRNDMEKVGKGYALDYAINRIFTEKGTDVYDGFMVFDAD
;
A
#
# COMPACT_ATOMS: atom_id res chain seq x y z
N MET A 1 -13.63 -52.38 -1.67
CA MET A 1 -13.56 -51.73 -0.35
C MET A 1 -12.74 -50.44 -0.40
N ILE A 2 -11.45 -50.44 -0.76
CA ILE A 2 -10.60 -49.21 -0.82
C ILE A 2 -11.19 -48.15 -1.78
N ILE A 3 -11.58 -48.52 -2.99
CA ILE A 3 -12.14 -47.60 -4.00
C ILE A 3 -13.43 -46.92 -3.50
N GLU A 4 -14.30 -47.64 -2.82
CA GLU A 4 -15.51 -47.10 -2.23
C GLU A 4 -15.22 -46.11 -1.11
N THR A 5 -14.25 -46.43 -0.24
CA THR A 5 -13.82 -45.54 0.83
C THR A 5 -13.27 -44.23 0.27
N VAL A 6 -12.45 -44.27 -0.79
CA VAL A 6 -11.91 -43.08 -1.47
C VAL A 6 -13.03 -42.22 -2.07
N LYS A 7 -14.07 -42.84 -2.67
CA LYS A 7 -15.23 -42.10 -3.20
C LYS A 7 -15.99 -41.33 -2.11
N TYR A 8 -16.22 -41.98 -0.96
CA TYR A 8 -16.88 -41.29 0.18
C TYR A 8 -16.05 -40.16 0.75
N ILE A 9 -14.74 -40.35 0.88
CA ILE A 9 -13.82 -39.29 1.33
C ILE A 9 -13.89 -38.09 0.37
N ASN A 10 -13.78 -38.33 -0.94
CA ASN A 10 -13.83 -37.26 -1.93
C ASN A 10 -15.18 -36.55 -1.93
N LEU A 11 -16.28 -37.27 -1.72
CA LEU A 11 -17.61 -36.67 -1.61
C LEU A 11 -17.72 -35.76 -0.40
N ILE A 12 -17.23 -36.21 0.77
CA ILE A 12 -17.22 -35.42 2.02
C ILE A 12 -16.38 -34.16 1.85
N VAL A 13 -15.15 -34.30 1.30
CA VAL A 13 -14.26 -33.18 1.02
C VAL A 13 -14.92 -32.20 0.05
N GLY A 14 -15.52 -32.70 -1.04
CA GLY A 14 -16.23 -31.85 -2.01
C GLY A 14 -17.40 -31.08 -1.38
N LEU A 15 -18.19 -31.74 -0.53
CA LEU A 15 -19.29 -31.11 0.21
C LEU A 15 -18.78 -30.03 1.18
N LEU A 16 -17.67 -30.30 1.88
CA LEU A 16 -17.03 -29.36 2.78
C LEU A 16 -16.57 -28.10 2.01
N PHE A 17 -15.89 -28.28 0.89
CA PHE A 17 -15.48 -27.15 0.04
C PHE A 17 -16.68 -26.38 -0.50
N PHE A 18 -17.72 -27.08 -0.95
CA PHE A 18 -18.94 -26.43 -1.43
C PHE A 18 -19.56 -25.52 -0.36
N VAL A 19 -19.70 -26.01 0.88
CA VAL A 19 -20.24 -25.22 2.00
C VAL A 19 -19.33 -24.04 2.34
N LEU A 20 -18.01 -24.27 2.40
CA LEU A 20 -17.04 -23.24 2.73
C LEU A 20 -16.96 -22.11 1.68
N TYR A 21 -17.14 -22.43 0.40
CA TYR A 21 -17.07 -21.45 -0.67
C TYR A 21 -18.44 -20.88 -1.09
N PHE A 22 -19.54 -21.49 -0.66
CA PHE A 22 -20.87 -21.06 -1.06
C PHE A 22 -21.19 -19.61 -0.66
N TYR A 23 -20.62 -19.13 0.44
CA TYR A 23 -20.80 -17.75 0.87
C TYR A 23 -20.23 -16.73 -0.14
N GLN A 24 -19.20 -17.08 -0.91
CA GLN A 24 -18.63 -16.20 -1.94
C GLN A 24 -19.65 -15.85 -3.03
N PHE A 25 -20.59 -16.75 -3.28
CA PHE A 25 -21.69 -16.51 -4.23
C PHE A 25 -22.55 -15.31 -3.78
N PHE A 26 -22.78 -15.18 -2.48
CA PHE A 26 -23.51 -14.01 -1.94
C PHE A 26 -22.75 -12.73 -2.14
N TYR A 27 -21.43 -12.73 -1.94
CA TYR A 27 -20.61 -11.54 -2.19
C TYR A 27 -20.61 -11.12 -3.65
N PHE A 28 -20.66 -12.07 -4.57
CA PHE A 28 -20.80 -11.78 -6.00
C PHE A 28 -22.13 -11.08 -6.32
N LEU A 29 -23.20 -11.40 -5.60
CA LEU A 29 -24.53 -10.79 -5.81
C LEU A 29 -24.70 -9.43 -5.14
N VAL A 30 -23.91 -9.14 -4.10
CA VAL A 30 -24.02 -7.87 -3.33
C VAL A 30 -23.93 -6.60 -4.21
N PRO A 31 -23.01 -6.47 -5.17
CA PRO A 31 -22.93 -5.30 -6.03
C PRO A 31 -24.19 -5.05 -6.89
N TYR A 32 -24.90 -6.13 -7.25
CA TYR A 32 -26.13 -6.02 -8.05
C TYR A 32 -27.35 -5.60 -7.23
N ILE A 33 -27.32 -5.90 -5.92
CA ILE A 33 -28.43 -5.61 -4.99
C ILE A 33 -28.24 -4.27 -4.30
N LYS A 34 -26.99 -3.92 -3.99
CA LYS A 34 -26.64 -2.71 -3.25
C LYS A 34 -26.40 -1.56 -4.23
N LYS A 35 -27.37 -0.66 -4.35
CA LYS A 35 -27.15 0.59 -5.08
C LYS A 35 -26.08 1.41 -4.35
N ASP A 36 -25.09 1.90 -5.10
CA ASP A 36 -24.10 2.83 -4.58
C ASP A 36 -24.81 4.08 -4.02
N LYS A 37 -24.57 4.34 -2.75
CA LYS A 37 -24.98 5.61 -2.18
C LYS A 37 -24.07 6.69 -2.75
N PRO A 38 -24.61 7.86 -3.15
CA PRO A 38 -23.77 8.95 -3.59
C PRO A 38 -22.74 9.25 -2.49
N HIS A 39 -21.47 9.32 -2.87
CA HIS A 39 -20.41 9.68 -1.94
C HIS A 39 -20.74 11.05 -1.36
N LYS A 40 -20.89 11.10 -0.04
CA LYS A 40 -21.00 12.38 0.64
C LYS A 40 -19.66 13.11 0.46
N GLN A 41 -19.72 14.37 0.09
CA GLN A 41 -18.53 15.22 0.07
C GLN A 41 -17.84 15.15 1.45
N PRO A 42 -16.51 15.07 1.49
CA PRO A 42 -15.80 15.04 2.76
C PRO A 42 -16.10 16.31 3.54
N VAL A 43 -16.43 16.16 4.81
CA VAL A 43 -16.74 17.28 5.70
C VAL A 43 -15.47 18.04 6.10
N LYS A 44 -14.33 17.34 6.07
CA LYS A 44 -13.01 17.87 6.42
C LYS A 44 -11.97 17.29 5.48
N MET A 45 -11.08 18.13 4.99
CA MET A 45 -9.89 17.70 4.27
C MET A 45 -8.81 17.31 5.28
N HIS A 46 -8.13 16.21 5.02
CA HIS A 46 -7.11 15.66 5.89
C HIS A 46 -5.73 15.77 5.27
N ARG A 47 -4.70 15.95 6.08
CA ARG A 47 -3.32 15.97 5.60
C ARG A 47 -2.70 14.58 5.71
N PHE A 48 -2.11 14.12 4.61
CA PHE A 48 -1.52 12.78 4.53
C PHE A 48 -0.03 12.84 4.21
N ALA A 49 0.72 11.90 4.80
CA ALA A 49 2.05 11.56 4.35
C ALA A 49 1.99 10.25 3.55
N VAL A 50 2.45 10.28 2.32
CA VAL A 50 2.62 9.08 1.49
C VAL A 50 4.05 8.59 1.67
N LEU A 51 4.21 7.32 2.06
CA LEU A 51 5.49 6.67 2.29
C LEU A 51 5.73 5.63 1.19
N ILE A 52 6.84 5.75 0.49
CA ILE A 52 7.26 4.84 -0.57
C ILE A 52 8.64 4.30 -0.21
N SER A 53 8.72 3.01 0.11
CA SER A 53 10.00 2.33 0.27
C SER A 53 10.50 1.85 -1.08
N ALA A 54 11.64 2.36 -1.53
CA ALA A 54 12.22 2.06 -2.84
C ALA A 54 13.64 1.50 -2.68
N ARG A 55 13.97 0.47 -3.47
CA ARG A 55 15.30 -0.11 -3.53
C ARG A 55 15.68 -0.42 -4.97
N ASN A 56 16.54 0.42 -5.56
CA ASN A 56 16.97 0.33 -6.97
C ASN A 56 15.79 0.42 -7.95
N GLU A 57 14.96 1.46 -7.78
CA GLU A 57 13.76 1.73 -8.56
C GLU A 57 13.89 3.02 -9.40
N GLU A 58 15.10 3.38 -9.87
CA GLU A 58 15.36 4.63 -10.59
C GLU A 58 14.48 4.81 -11.84
N ASN A 59 14.03 3.72 -12.46
CA ASN A 59 13.26 3.76 -13.70
C ASN A 59 11.76 4.00 -13.51
N VAL A 60 11.22 3.73 -12.30
CA VAL A 60 9.77 3.75 -12.06
C VAL A 60 9.37 4.77 -11.01
N ILE A 61 10.28 5.11 -10.07
CA ILE A 61 9.94 5.94 -8.91
C ILE A 61 9.42 7.33 -9.29
N SER A 62 9.98 7.96 -10.33
CA SER A 62 9.52 9.28 -10.79
C SER A 62 8.08 9.23 -11.29
N THR A 63 7.72 8.20 -12.06
CA THR A 63 6.36 8.03 -12.59
C THR A 63 5.34 7.83 -11.46
N LEU A 64 5.70 7.08 -10.41
CA LEU A 64 4.85 6.89 -9.25
C LEU A 64 4.64 8.21 -8.50
N VAL A 65 5.71 8.94 -8.20
CA VAL A 65 5.64 10.24 -7.52
C VAL A 65 4.78 11.22 -8.32
N ASP A 66 5.02 11.32 -9.64
CA ASP A 66 4.21 12.16 -10.54
C ASP A 66 2.74 11.76 -10.52
N SER A 67 2.43 10.47 -10.53
CA SER A 67 1.04 10.00 -10.47
C SER A 67 0.33 10.39 -9.17
N ILE A 68 1.04 10.42 -8.06
CA ILE A 68 0.50 10.86 -6.77
C ILE A 68 0.26 12.38 -6.78
N HIS A 69 1.16 13.15 -7.37
CA HIS A 69 1.01 14.60 -7.49
C HIS A 69 -0.14 15.01 -8.43
N HIS A 70 -0.50 14.15 -9.40
CA HIS A 70 -1.62 14.41 -10.33
C HIS A 70 -2.98 13.89 -9.86
N GLN A 71 -3.11 13.52 -8.58
CA GLN A 71 -4.40 13.12 -8.00
C GLN A 71 -5.35 14.30 -7.86
N SER A 72 -6.66 14.01 -7.81
CA SER A 72 -7.69 15.03 -7.60
C SER A 72 -7.74 15.62 -6.18
N TYR A 73 -6.95 15.07 -5.25
CA TYR A 73 -6.83 15.58 -3.89
C TYR A 73 -5.89 16.81 -3.85
N PRO A 74 -6.15 17.83 -2.98
CA PRO A 74 -5.28 19.00 -2.89
C PRO A 74 -3.82 18.64 -2.59
N GLN A 75 -2.92 19.08 -3.45
CA GLN A 75 -1.49 18.72 -3.34
C GLN A 75 -0.83 19.26 -2.06
N GLU A 76 -1.26 20.40 -1.57
CA GLU A 76 -0.80 21.01 -0.33
C GLU A 76 -1.12 20.18 0.93
N LEU A 77 -1.99 19.17 0.78
CA LEU A 77 -2.38 18.25 1.85
C LEU A 77 -1.73 16.87 1.72
N ILE A 78 -0.83 16.68 0.75
CA ILE A 78 -0.11 15.44 0.52
C ILE A 78 1.38 15.72 0.50
N ASP A 79 2.13 15.17 1.46
CA ASP A 79 3.58 15.13 1.41
C ASP A 79 4.03 13.73 0.98
N VAL A 80 4.82 13.63 -0.10
CA VAL A 80 5.33 12.35 -0.62
C VAL A 80 6.76 12.14 -0.13
N TYR A 81 6.97 11.08 0.64
CA TYR A 81 8.26 10.64 1.16
C TYR A 81 8.72 9.39 0.44
N VAL A 82 9.90 9.44 -0.14
CA VAL A 82 10.57 8.27 -0.72
C VAL A 82 11.74 7.87 0.17
N ILE A 83 11.72 6.64 0.64
CA ILE A 83 12.80 6.05 1.42
C ILE A 83 13.67 5.23 0.47
N ALA A 84 14.80 5.81 0.04
CA ALA A 84 15.80 5.13 -0.75
C ALA A 84 16.61 4.21 0.17
N ASP A 85 16.14 2.94 0.33
CA ASP A 85 16.69 1.97 1.28
C ASP A 85 17.77 1.09 0.63
N ASN A 86 19.03 1.32 1.01
CA ASN A 86 20.18 0.59 0.49
C ASN A 86 20.27 0.60 -1.05
N CYS A 87 19.94 1.74 -1.68
CA CYS A 87 20.04 1.90 -3.12
C CYS A 87 21.49 2.02 -3.58
N THR A 88 21.78 1.44 -4.74
CA THR A 88 23.09 1.52 -5.43
C THR A 88 23.00 2.27 -6.76
N ASP A 89 21.79 2.65 -7.16
CA ASP A 89 21.43 3.38 -8.38
C ASP A 89 21.01 4.84 -8.06
N LYS A 90 20.39 5.52 -9.01
CA LYS A 90 19.92 6.91 -8.89
C LYS A 90 18.47 7.05 -8.39
N THR A 91 17.95 6.06 -7.69
CA THR A 91 16.57 6.11 -7.15
C THR A 91 16.31 7.38 -6.33
N ALA A 92 17.24 7.75 -5.45
CA ALA A 92 17.10 8.95 -4.61
C ALA A 92 17.02 10.24 -5.43
N ASP A 93 17.89 10.37 -6.44
CA ASP A 93 17.92 11.55 -7.32
C ASP A 93 16.65 11.61 -8.19
N ALA A 94 16.22 10.47 -8.73
CA ALA A 94 15.01 10.40 -9.54
C ALA A 94 13.75 10.79 -8.74
N ALA A 95 13.64 10.33 -7.49
CA ALA A 95 12.55 10.69 -6.61
C ALA A 95 12.57 12.19 -6.23
N ALA A 96 13.74 12.73 -5.91
CA ALA A 96 13.89 14.15 -5.58
C ALA A 96 13.53 15.05 -6.76
N ASN A 97 13.96 14.70 -7.97
CA ASN A 97 13.63 15.42 -9.20
C ASN A 97 12.14 15.41 -9.52
N ALA A 98 11.41 14.36 -9.13
CA ALA A 98 9.96 14.27 -9.23
C ALA A 98 9.20 15.02 -8.13
N GLY A 99 9.92 15.66 -7.18
CA GLY A 99 9.33 16.49 -6.12
C GLY A 99 9.05 15.76 -4.81
N ALA A 100 9.54 14.53 -4.62
CA ALA A 100 9.41 13.83 -3.36
C ALA A 100 10.41 14.33 -2.31
N ILE A 101 10.04 14.21 -1.04
CA ILE A 101 10.96 14.37 0.09
C ILE A 101 11.70 13.04 0.25
N VAL A 102 13.03 13.06 0.05
CA VAL A 102 13.81 11.81 0.02
C VAL A 102 14.54 11.58 1.33
N PHE A 103 14.38 10.38 1.87
CA PHE A 103 15.18 9.86 2.97
C PHE A 103 16.10 8.76 2.45
N VAL A 104 17.40 9.00 2.46
CA VAL A 104 18.38 7.97 2.13
C VAL A 104 18.73 7.19 3.41
N ARG A 105 18.59 5.87 3.33
CA ARG A 105 18.89 4.94 4.40
C ARG A 105 19.89 3.88 3.93
N ASN A 106 21.01 3.77 4.61
CA ASN A 106 22.04 2.77 4.38
C ASN A 106 22.23 1.95 5.67
N ASP A 107 21.56 0.80 5.74
CA ASP A 107 21.60 -0.10 6.90
C ASP A 107 21.48 -1.54 6.41
N MET A 108 22.60 -2.23 6.37
CA MET A 108 22.68 -3.61 5.89
C MET A 108 22.35 -4.65 6.98
N GLU A 109 22.19 -4.22 8.24
CA GLU A 109 21.80 -5.12 9.32
C GLU A 109 20.26 -5.24 9.41
N LYS A 110 19.56 -4.12 9.20
CA LYS A 110 18.09 -4.05 9.26
C LYS A 110 17.52 -3.81 7.87
N VAL A 111 17.59 -4.85 7.03
CA VAL A 111 17.12 -4.78 5.64
C VAL A 111 15.62 -5.10 5.57
N GLY A 112 14.89 -4.32 4.77
CA GLY A 112 13.50 -4.60 4.42
C GLY A 112 12.54 -3.43 4.62
N LYS A 113 11.42 -3.50 3.92
CA LYS A 113 10.37 -2.46 3.87
C LYS A 113 9.91 -2.00 5.26
N GLY A 114 9.71 -2.95 6.19
CA GLY A 114 9.26 -2.61 7.54
C GLY A 114 10.24 -1.69 8.28
N TYR A 115 11.55 -1.96 8.18
CA TYR A 115 12.58 -1.13 8.80
C TYR A 115 12.72 0.23 8.11
N ALA A 116 12.56 0.28 6.79
CA ALA A 116 12.57 1.54 6.04
C ALA A 116 11.40 2.43 6.44
N LEU A 117 10.20 1.86 6.58
CA LEU A 117 9.00 2.60 7.02
C LEU A 117 9.11 3.07 8.47
N ASP A 118 9.59 2.20 9.37
CA ASP A 118 9.81 2.57 10.78
C ASP A 118 10.81 3.74 10.89
N TYR A 119 11.92 3.67 10.15
CA TYR A 119 12.89 4.77 10.07
C TYR A 119 12.24 6.08 9.59
N ALA A 120 11.43 6.02 8.53
CA ALA A 120 10.78 7.21 7.98
C ALA A 120 9.76 7.83 8.96
N ILE A 121 8.91 7.00 9.56
CA ILE A 121 7.89 7.47 10.51
C ILE A 121 8.55 8.13 11.72
N ASN A 122 9.56 7.49 12.31
CA ASN A 122 10.28 8.04 13.45
C ASN A 122 10.97 9.36 13.12
N ARG A 123 11.55 9.45 11.91
CA ARG A 123 12.18 10.68 11.43
C ARG A 123 11.16 11.80 11.20
N ILE A 124 10.04 11.51 10.59
CA ILE A 124 8.94 12.48 10.39
C ILE A 124 8.44 12.98 11.73
N PHE A 125 8.20 12.11 12.71
CA PHE A 125 7.77 12.51 14.04
C PHE A 125 8.78 13.38 14.77
N THR A 126 10.07 13.10 14.58
CA THR A 126 11.14 13.90 15.18
C THR A 126 11.23 15.29 14.53
N GLU A 127 11.13 15.38 13.20
CA GLU A 127 11.31 16.61 12.44
C GLU A 127 10.07 17.51 12.42
N LYS A 128 8.86 16.92 12.38
CA LYS A 128 7.59 17.64 12.17
C LYS A 128 6.59 17.50 13.32
N GLY A 129 6.79 16.56 14.24
CA GLY A 129 5.86 16.24 15.33
C GLY A 129 4.83 15.18 14.93
N THR A 130 4.10 14.68 15.92
CA THR A 130 3.15 13.56 15.76
C THR A 130 1.80 13.96 15.16
N ASP A 131 1.43 15.25 15.23
CA ASP A 131 0.09 15.74 14.94
C ASP A 131 -0.01 16.47 13.58
N VAL A 132 1.06 16.41 12.76
CA VAL A 132 1.12 17.12 11.47
C VAL A 132 0.29 16.43 10.40
N TYR A 133 0.20 15.10 10.46
CA TYR A 133 -0.56 14.30 9.49
C TYR A 133 -1.72 13.59 10.16
N ASP A 134 -2.87 13.62 9.52
CA ASP A 134 -4.06 12.87 9.94
C ASP A 134 -3.92 11.36 9.63
N GLY A 135 -3.00 10.99 8.73
CA GLY A 135 -2.73 9.60 8.39
C GLY A 135 -1.52 9.40 7.50
N PHE A 136 -1.05 8.15 7.48
CA PHE A 136 0.03 7.68 6.62
C PHE A 136 -0.52 6.71 5.59
N MET A 137 -0.14 6.88 4.33
CA MET A 137 -0.42 5.95 3.24
C MET A 137 0.88 5.30 2.81
N VAL A 138 0.86 3.99 2.59
CA VAL A 138 2.05 3.25 2.14
C VAL A 138 1.81 2.73 0.74
N PHE A 139 2.73 3.05 -0.18
CA PHE A 139 2.73 2.56 -1.55
C PHE A 139 3.98 1.72 -1.81
N ASP A 140 3.86 0.78 -2.72
CA ASP A 140 5.00 0.04 -3.26
C ASP A 140 5.54 0.78 -4.48
N ALA A 141 6.85 0.69 -4.70
CA ALA A 141 7.52 1.38 -5.81
C ALA A 141 7.39 0.63 -7.15
N ASP A 142 7.03 -0.66 -7.10
CA ASP A 142 6.85 -1.62 -8.21
C ASP A 142 5.39 -1.76 -8.68
#